data_c2f0b706a27c7e1325aac245728bb87f
#
_entry.id   c2f0b706a27c7e1325aac245728bb87f
#
_cell.length_a   1.000
_cell.length_b   1.000
_cell.length_c   1.000
_cell.angle_alpha   90.00
_cell.angle_beta   90.00
_cell.angle_gamma   90.00
#
_symmetry.space_group_name_H-M   'P 1'
#
loop_
_entity.id
_entity.type
_entity.pdbx_description
1 polymer ?
#
loop_
_entity_poly.entity_id
_entity_poly.type
_entity_poly.pdbx_seq_one_letter_code
_entity_poly.pdbx_strand_id
1 'polypeptide(L)'
;GADQDQAILTPHLDTAATAWAGCLWGTENEVHWETSIMLPAIDNQNVWAGLKLTNAPEVATDANQAYFNFLTDADNSGQSFDDFTKLHFVYSVANTDYISQLPITVAANTPYHLKMEIDSDRKVTIFVNGIQYNVTSTSGSTGGTAVTAVQPGTAATKSTALTNDIDLIPYNGIEANAGAAEALNTHYVCMSRNVYE
;
A
#
# COMPACT_ATOMS: atom_id res chain seq x y z
N GLY A 1 4.55 -9.32 22.02
CA GLY A 1 5.24 -8.35 21.23
C GLY A 1 5.71 -7.17 22.06
N ALA A 2 6.74 -6.53 21.63
CA ALA A 2 7.12 -5.23 22.13
C ALA A 2 6.48 -4.15 21.24
N ASP A 3 6.45 -2.91 21.73
CA ASP A 3 6.10 -1.76 20.92
C ASP A 3 7.01 -1.70 19.68
N GLN A 4 6.43 -1.50 18.49
CA GLN A 4 7.12 -1.50 17.19
C GLN A 4 7.68 -2.86 16.70
N ASP A 5 7.30 -3.98 17.32
CA ASP A 5 7.58 -5.28 16.72
C ASP A 5 6.84 -5.45 15.40
N GLN A 6 7.56 -5.89 14.36
CA GLN A 6 7.03 -6.00 13.00
C GLN A 6 7.08 -7.43 12.48
N ALA A 7 6.07 -7.77 11.66
CA ALA A 7 6.07 -8.98 10.84
C ALA A 7 5.83 -8.58 9.38
N ILE A 8 6.74 -8.99 8.49
CA ILE A 8 6.76 -8.59 7.09
C ILE A 8 6.77 -9.81 6.20
N LEU A 9 5.84 -9.86 5.25
CA LEU A 9 5.81 -10.81 4.16
C LEU A 9 6.27 -10.13 2.87
N THR A 10 7.43 -10.54 2.37
CA THR A 10 8.01 -10.07 1.11
C THR A 10 8.70 -11.23 0.40
N PRO A 11 8.70 -11.29 -0.95
CA PRO A 11 9.34 -12.39 -1.69
C PRO A 11 10.86 -12.35 -1.62
N HIS A 12 11.45 -11.19 -1.41
CA HIS A 12 12.90 -11.00 -1.30
C HIS A 12 13.23 -9.68 -0.59
N LEU A 13 14.47 -9.57 -0.12
CA LEU A 13 15.02 -8.32 0.37
C LEU A 13 15.50 -7.47 -0.82
N ASP A 14 15.42 -6.16 -0.72
CA ASP A 14 15.96 -5.21 -1.70
C ASP A 14 17.46 -5.45 -1.99
N THR A 15 18.24 -5.75 -0.94
CA THR A 15 19.67 -6.09 -1.03
C THR A 15 19.95 -7.45 -1.67
N ALA A 16 18.93 -8.30 -1.80
CA ALA A 16 19.03 -9.64 -2.37
C ALA A 16 18.41 -9.74 -3.78
N ALA A 17 18.34 -8.63 -4.51
CA ALA A 17 17.80 -8.54 -5.87
C ALA A 17 18.39 -9.58 -6.84
N THR A 18 19.62 -10.05 -6.60
CA THR A 18 20.25 -11.13 -7.37
C THR A 18 19.54 -12.47 -7.28
N ALA A 19 18.83 -12.76 -6.20
CA ALA A 19 18.06 -14.00 -6.05
C ALA A 19 16.82 -14.03 -6.97
N TRP A 20 16.34 -12.88 -7.39
CA TRP A 20 15.18 -12.67 -8.24
C TRP A 20 15.52 -11.83 -9.48
N ALA A 21 16.75 -11.91 -9.94
CA ALA A 21 17.31 -11.08 -11.04
C ALA A 21 16.48 -11.07 -12.35
N GLY A 22 15.50 -11.96 -12.49
CA GLY A 22 14.54 -11.97 -13.60
C GLY A 22 13.14 -11.47 -13.24
N CYS A 23 12.90 -11.03 -12.00
CA CYS A 23 11.58 -10.66 -11.49
C CYS A 23 11.58 -9.22 -10.94
N LEU A 24 11.98 -8.27 -11.75
CA LEU A 24 11.90 -6.85 -11.42
C LEU A 24 10.46 -6.35 -11.70
N TRP A 25 9.92 -5.57 -10.78
CA TRP A 25 8.58 -5.00 -10.86
C TRP A 25 8.67 -3.50 -11.13
N GLY A 26 9.22 -3.17 -12.31
CA GLY A 26 9.43 -1.80 -12.73
C GLY A 26 8.13 -1.03 -12.92
N THR A 27 8.12 0.22 -12.51
CA THR A 27 6.95 1.10 -12.65
C THR A 27 6.48 1.25 -14.09
N GLU A 28 7.36 1.05 -15.07
CA GLU A 28 7.09 1.09 -16.52
C GLU A 28 6.52 -0.23 -17.08
N ASN A 29 6.47 -1.30 -16.29
CA ASN A 29 6.10 -2.64 -16.75
C ASN A 29 4.60 -2.96 -16.62
N GLU A 30 3.73 -1.97 -16.45
CA GLU A 30 2.29 -2.18 -16.28
C GLU A 30 1.99 -3.25 -15.21
N VAL A 31 2.44 -3.00 -14.00
CA VAL A 31 2.36 -3.94 -12.88
C VAL A 31 0.93 -4.07 -12.38
N HIS A 32 0.49 -5.31 -12.18
CA HIS A 32 -0.72 -5.65 -11.44
C HIS A 32 -0.32 -6.32 -10.13
N TRP A 33 -0.84 -5.84 -9.03
CA TRP A 33 -0.64 -6.40 -7.70
C TRP A 33 -1.98 -6.57 -7.00
N GLU A 34 -2.18 -7.68 -6.33
CA GLU A 34 -3.36 -7.91 -5.50
C GLU A 34 -3.05 -8.82 -4.30
N THR A 35 -3.83 -8.64 -3.25
CA THR A 35 -3.79 -9.47 -2.05
C THR A 35 -5.17 -9.59 -1.43
N SER A 36 -5.36 -10.61 -0.61
CA SER A 36 -6.49 -10.68 0.33
C SER A 36 -5.96 -10.75 1.74
N ILE A 37 -6.35 -9.81 2.57
CA ILE A 37 -5.95 -9.71 3.98
C ILE A 37 -7.17 -9.67 4.89
N MET A 38 -6.98 -10.10 6.13
CA MET A 38 -7.98 -9.99 7.20
C MET A 38 -7.26 -9.71 8.52
N LEU A 39 -7.81 -8.79 9.30
CA LEU A 39 -7.33 -8.41 10.62
C LEU A 39 -8.20 -9.05 11.69
N PRO A 40 -7.67 -9.92 12.56
CA PRO A 40 -8.43 -10.47 13.69
C PRO A 40 -8.84 -9.41 14.71
N ALA A 41 -8.02 -8.39 14.90
CA ALA A 41 -8.26 -7.22 15.73
C ALA A 41 -7.97 -5.94 14.93
N ILE A 42 -8.38 -4.77 15.43
CA ILE A 42 -8.19 -3.46 14.78
C ILE A 42 -7.72 -2.39 15.77
N ASP A 43 -6.92 -2.76 16.75
CA ASP A 43 -6.38 -1.89 17.77
C ASP A 43 -4.86 -2.03 17.86
N ASN A 44 -4.18 -0.94 18.21
CA ASN A 44 -2.75 -0.87 18.46
C ASN A 44 -1.86 -1.42 17.33
N GLN A 45 -2.21 -1.14 16.08
CA GLN A 45 -1.47 -1.69 14.95
C GLN A 45 -1.39 -0.73 13.77
N ASN A 46 -0.32 -0.90 13.00
CA ASN A 46 -0.13 -0.34 11.67
C ASN A 46 -0.03 -1.49 10.67
N VAL A 47 -0.87 -1.50 9.64
CA VAL A 47 -0.91 -2.53 8.61
C VAL A 47 -0.73 -1.89 7.25
N TRP A 48 0.15 -2.47 6.44
CA TRP A 48 0.37 -2.04 5.06
C TRP A 48 0.39 -3.21 4.10
N ALA A 49 -0.08 -2.98 2.90
CA ALA A 49 -0.12 -3.97 1.84
C ALA A 49 0.06 -3.29 0.49
N GLY A 50 1.15 -3.62 -0.23
CA GLY A 50 1.42 -3.00 -1.52
C GLY A 50 2.84 -3.15 -2.01
N LEU A 51 3.40 -2.07 -2.53
CA LEU A 51 4.66 -1.99 -3.23
C LEU A 51 5.56 -0.93 -2.60
N LYS A 52 6.82 -1.28 -2.32
CA LYS A 52 7.83 -0.39 -1.75
C LYS A 52 9.12 -0.45 -2.56
N LEU A 53 9.92 0.62 -2.46
CA LEU A 53 11.27 0.66 -3.05
C LEU A 53 12.24 -0.22 -2.25
N THR A 54 12.13 -0.18 -0.92
CA THR A 54 13.00 -0.94 -0.01
C THR A 54 12.18 -1.80 0.92
N ASN A 55 12.79 -2.77 1.56
CA ASN A 55 12.19 -3.54 2.64
C ASN A 55 12.52 -2.99 4.03
N ALA A 56 12.88 -1.72 4.12
CA ALA A 56 13.04 -1.04 5.40
C ALA A 56 11.72 -1.11 6.19
N PRO A 57 11.79 -1.32 7.52
CA PRO A 57 10.60 -1.48 8.34
C PRO A 57 9.69 -0.24 8.30
N GLU A 58 10.25 0.95 8.27
CA GLU A 58 9.48 2.19 8.28
C GLU A 58 8.89 2.48 6.90
N VAL A 59 7.58 2.32 6.80
CA VAL A 59 6.82 2.49 5.55
C VAL A 59 6.86 3.94 5.05
N ALA A 60 6.89 4.92 5.96
CA ALA A 60 6.80 6.34 5.61
C ALA A 60 8.06 6.91 4.96
N THR A 61 9.17 6.19 4.93
CA THR A 61 10.49 6.75 4.53
C THR A 61 10.90 6.45 3.10
N ASP A 62 10.16 5.61 2.38
CA ASP A 62 10.52 5.27 1.00
C ASP A 62 10.20 6.40 0.02
N ALA A 63 11.20 6.75 -0.79
CA ALA A 63 11.06 7.80 -1.81
C ALA A 63 10.04 7.47 -2.90
N ASN A 64 9.81 6.18 -3.17
CA ASN A 64 8.86 5.68 -4.15
C ASN A 64 8.16 4.46 -3.57
N GLN A 65 6.84 4.48 -3.55
CA GLN A 65 6.01 3.41 -3.00
C GLN A 65 4.55 3.58 -3.43
N ALA A 66 3.76 2.52 -3.30
CA ALA A 66 2.32 2.56 -3.48
C ALA A 66 1.70 1.43 -2.65
N TYR A 67 0.90 1.73 -1.63
CA TYR A 67 0.36 0.72 -0.72
C TYR A 67 -0.95 1.16 -0.07
N PHE A 68 -1.73 0.18 0.35
CA PHE A 68 -2.85 0.38 1.25
C PHE A 68 -2.33 0.40 2.68
N ASN A 69 -2.86 1.29 3.50
CA ASN A 69 -2.47 1.44 4.89
C ASN A 69 -3.70 1.53 5.80
N PHE A 70 -3.62 0.84 6.91
CA PHE A 70 -4.55 0.97 8.03
C PHE A 70 -3.76 1.18 9.31
N LEU A 71 -3.97 2.31 9.94
CA LEU A 71 -3.27 2.75 11.14
C LEU A 71 -4.31 3.05 12.21
N THR A 72 -4.23 2.42 13.38
CA THR A 72 -5.24 2.58 14.44
C THR A 72 -5.01 3.80 15.32
N ASP A 73 -3.78 4.30 15.37
CA ASP A 73 -3.37 5.48 16.13
C ASP A 73 -2.10 6.10 15.51
N ALA A 74 -1.70 7.28 15.97
CA ALA A 74 -0.44 7.88 15.53
C ALA A 74 0.73 7.01 15.98
N ASP A 75 1.48 6.49 15.01
CA ASP A 75 2.68 5.70 15.25
C ASP A 75 3.95 6.58 15.27
N ASN A 76 5.09 5.92 15.49
CA ASN A 76 6.40 6.58 15.49
C ASN A 76 7.01 6.73 14.10
N SER A 77 6.35 6.24 13.04
CA SER A 77 6.82 6.34 11.66
C SER A 77 6.65 7.74 11.07
N GLY A 78 5.97 8.63 11.78
CA GLY A 78 5.68 9.99 11.32
C GLY A 78 4.46 10.09 10.42
N GLN A 79 3.75 8.98 10.15
CA GLN A 79 2.46 9.02 9.47
C GLN A 79 1.36 9.49 10.42
N SER A 80 0.49 10.34 9.93
CA SER A 80 -0.68 10.80 10.67
C SER A 80 -1.86 10.90 9.72
N PHE A 81 -2.97 10.26 10.08
CA PHE A 81 -4.21 10.29 9.33
C PHE A 81 -5.27 11.10 10.08
N ASP A 82 -6.19 11.74 9.34
CA ASP A 82 -7.30 12.48 9.94
C ASP A 82 -8.34 11.55 10.58
N ASP A 83 -8.48 10.33 10.05
CA ASP A 83 -9.42 9.32 10.56
C ASP A 83 -8.76 7.93 10.60
N PHE A 84 -8.34 7.51 11.79
CA PHE A 84 -7.73 6.21 12.05
C PHE A 84 -8.69 5.01 11.92
N THR A 85 -9.97 5.24 11.68
CA THR A 85 -10.93 4.15 11.41
C THR A 85 -10.97 3.76 9.93
N LYS A 86 -10.34 4.54 9.04
CA LYS A 86 -10.43 4.39 7.60
C LYS A 86 -9.24 3.64 7.00
N LEU A 87 -9.52 2.96 5.89
CA LEU A 87 -8.48 2.47 5.00
C LEU A 87 -7.93 3.64 4.17
N HIS A 88 -6.63 3.73 4.07
CA HIS A 88 -5.94 4.73 3.26
C HIS A 88 -5.19 4.06 2.11
N PHE A 89 -5.00 4.80 1.04
CA PHE A 89 -4.05 4.47 -0.01
C PHE A 89 -2.99 5.56 -0.07
N VAL A 90 -1.74 5.16 0.10
CA VAL A 90 -0.58 6.05 0.13
C VAL A 90 0.31 5.73 -1.06
N TYR A 91 0.79 6.75 -1.75
CA TYR A 91 1.87 6.61 -2.71
C TYR A 91 2.84 7.76 -2.62
N SER A 92 4.09 7.51 -2.96
CA SER A 92 5.16 8.51 -2.94
C SER A 92 5.86 8.55 -4.29
N VAL A 93 6.18 9.76 -4.74
CA VAL A 93 6.92 10.03 -5.97
C VAL A 93 8.09 10.91 -5.62
N ALA A 94 9.31 10.39 -5.68
CA ALA A 94 10.55 11.11 -5.38
C ALA A 94 10.48 11.88 -4.04
N ASN A 95 10.11 11.19 -2.95
CA ASN A 95 9.90 11.73 -1.59
C ASN A 95 8.72 12.71 -1.45
N THR A 96 7.81 12.74 -2.39
CA THR A 96 6.56 13.51 -2.24
C THR A 96 5.42 12.55 -2.01
N ASP A 97 4.77 12.64 -0.85
CA ASP A 97 3.70 11.76 -0.44
C ASP A 97 2.33 12.26 -0.89
N TYR A 98 1.43 11.31 -1.12
CA TYR A 98 0.04 11.51 -1.49
C TYR A 98 -0.81 10.51 -0.72
N ILE A 99 -1.76 10.99 0.07
CA ILE A 99 -2.61 10.16 0.93
C ILE A 99 -4.07 10.29 0.50
N SER A 100 -4.66 9.20 0.05
CA SER A 100 -6.09 9.08 -0.24
C SER A 100 -6.80 8.40 0.92
N GLN A 101 -7.74 9.07 1.57
CA GLN A 101 -8.61 8.48 2.57
C GLN A 101 -9.83 7.86 1.88
N LEU A 102 -9.96 6.52 1.93
CA LEU A 102 -11.09 5.81 1.34
C LEU A 102 -12.33 5.87 2.26
N PRO A 103 -13.55 5.85 1.72
CA PRO A 103 -14.78 5.83 2.51
C PRO A 103 -15.04 4.42 3.09
N ILE A 104 -14.01 3.71 3.53
CA ILE A 104 -14.06 2.34 4.03
C ILE A 104 -13.62 2.35 5.49
N THR A 105 -14.54 2.06 6.39
CA THR A 105 -14.20 1.80 7.80
C THR A 105 -13.71 0.37 7.92
N VAL A 106 -12.49 0.21 8.43
CA VAL A 106 -11.90 -1.12 8.62
C VAL A 106 -12.57 -1.80 9.81
N ALA A 107 -12.83 -3.09 9.67
CA ALA A 107 -13.49 -3.91 10.69
C ALA A 107 -12.72 -5.22 10.92
N ALA A 108 -12.64 -5.65 12.18
CA ALA A 108 -12.04 -6.92 12.54
C ALA A 108 -12.77 -8.10 11.88
N ASN A 109 -12.04 -9.18 11.61
CA ASN A 109 -12.54 -10.41 11.02
C ASN A 109 -13.26 -10.23 9.67
N THR A 110 -12.95 -9.13 8.96
CA THR A 110 -13.50 -8.81 7.65
C THR A 110 -12.39 -8.97 6.61
N PRO A 111 -12.58 -9.81 5.58
CA PRO A 111 -11.60 -9.92 4.50
C PRO A 111 -11.66 -8.69 3.58
N TYR A 112 -10.49 -8.17 3.24
CA TYR A 112 -10.30 -7.10 2.27
C TYR A 112 -9.51 -7.63 1.09
N HIS A 113 -10.11 -7.56 -0.08
CA HIS A 113 -9.45 -7.83 -1.35
C HIS A 113 -8.92 -6.52 -1.91
N LEU A 114 -7.61 -6.35 -1.90
CA LEU A 114 -6.91 -5.13 -2.30
C LEU A 114 -6.22 -5.36 -3.63
N LYS A 115 -6.37 -4.42 -4.56
CA LYS A 115 -5.74 -4.52 -5.87
C LYS A 115 -5.22 -3.15 -6.32
N MET A 116 -4.06 -3.16 -6.99
CA MET A 116 -3.48 -2.02 -7.70
C MET A 116 -3.12 -2.42 -9.13
N GLU A 117 -3.30 -1.46 -10.03
CA GLU A 117 -2.86 -1.54 -11.43
C GLU A 117 -2.04 -0.30 -11.75
N ILE A 118 -0.80 -0.48 -12.19
CA ILE A 118 0.06 0.58 -12.71
C ILE A 118 -0.04 0.50 -14.23
N ASP A 119 -0.47 1.57 -14.87
CA ASP A 119 -0.62 1.61 -16.34
C ASP A 119 0.67 2.04 -17.07
N SER A 120 0.63 2.07 -18.40
CA SER A 120 1.74 2.49 -19.26
C SER A 120 2.20 3.94 -19.02
N ASP A 121 1.35 4.79 -18.44
CA ASP A 121 1.70 6.14 -17.99
C ASP A 121 2.25 6.16 -16.55
N ARG A 122 2.46 4.98 -15.94
CA ARG A 122 2.90 4.79 -14.55
C ARG A 122 1.92 5.36 -13.51
N LYS A 123 0.64 5.43 -13.85
CA LYS A 123 -0.41 5.90 -12.94
C LYS A 123 -1.11 4.74 -12.28
N VAL A 124 -1.35 4.87 -10.98
CA VAL A 124 -1.98 3.84 -10.18
C VAL A 124 -3.50 3.97 -10.20
N THR A 125 -4.16 2.85 -10.42
CA THR A 125 -5.59 2.63 -10.19
C THR A 125 -5.76 1.63 -9.05
N ILE A 126 -6.72 1.85 -8.16
CA ILE A 126 -6.94 1.01 -6.98
C ILE A 126 -8.34 0.44 -6.92
N PHE A 127 -8.43 -0.76 -6.33
CA PHE A 127 -9.69 -1.45 -6.09
C PHE A 127 -9.69 -2.05 -4.68
N VAL A 128 -10.83 -1.97 -4.00
CA VAL A 128 -11.08 -2.68 -2.75
C VAL A 128 -12.38 -3.46 -2.90
N ASN A 129 -12.32 -4.77 -2.66
CA ASN A 129 -13.46 -5.70 -2.84
C ASN A 129 -14.13 -5.56 -4.22
N GLY A 130 -13.33 -5.36 -5.28
CA GLY A 130 -13.79 -5.19 -6.65
C GLY A 130 -14.35 -3.80 -7.00
N ILE A 131 -14.47 -2.90 -6.04
CA ILE A 131 -14.91 -1.52 -6.26
C ILE A 131 -13.69 -0.64 -6.53
N GLN A 132 -13.71 0.09 -7.65
CA GLN A 132 -12.70 1.05 -8.01
C GLN A 132 -12.87 2.36 -7.23
N TYR A 133 -11.77 2.94 -6.78
CA TYR A 133 -11.74 4.23 -6.08
C TYR A 133 -10.88 5.25 -6.82
N ASN A 134 -11.25 6.51 -6.66
CA ASN A 134 -10.41 7.63 -7.09
C ASN A 134 -9.15 7.69 -6.21
N VAL A 135 -8.07 8.22 -6.76
CA VAL A 135 -6.80 8.47 -6.06
C VAL A 135 -6.51 9.94 -6.09
N THR A 136 -6.09 10.52 -4.96
CA THR A 136 -5.73 11.94 -4.91
C THR A 136 -4.45 12.22 -5.69
N SER A 137 -4.37 13.37 -6.33
CA SER A 137 -3.14 13.94 -6.89
C SER A 137 -2.65 15.16 -6.08
N THR A 138 -3.29 15.44 -4.94
CA THR A 138 -2.87 16.49 -4.01
C THR A 138 -1.82 15.92 -3.06
N SER A 139 -0.64 16.50 -3.07
CA SER A 139 0.45 16.10 -2.18
C SER A 139 0.18 16.49 -0.73
N GLY A 140 0.61 15.64 0.19
CA GLY A 140 0.54 15.85 1.63
C GLY A 140 1.03 14.60 2.35
N SER A 141 1.86 14.78 3.36
CA SER A 141 2.42 13.70 4.19
C SER A 141 1.60 13.40 5.45
N THR A 142 0.53 14.16 5.69
CA THR A 142 -0.33 14.02 6.88
C THR A 142 -1.79 14.19 6.50
N GLY A 143 -2.68 13.65 7.34
CA GLY A 143 -4.12 13.74 7.15
C GLY A 143 -4.63 12.71 6.13
N GLY A 144 -5.01 13.20 4.99
CA GLY A 144 -5.50 12.41 3.87
C GLY A 144 -6.62 13.15 3.13
N THR A 145 -6.56 13.13 1.81
CA THR A 145 -7.64 13.65 0.98
C THR A 145 -8.75 12.61 0.85
N ALA A 146 -9.95 12.95 1.31
CA ALA A 146 -11.11 12.07 1.15
C ALA A 146 -11.40 11.84 -0.34
N VAL A 147 -11.50 10.57 -0.72
CA VAL A 147 -11.81 10.15 -2.10
C VAL A 147 -13.11 9.34 -2.12
N THR A 148 -13.66 9.11 -3.32
CA THR A 148 -14.91 8.39 -3.52
C THR A 148 -14.72 7.18 -4.40
N ALA A 149 -15.65 6.24 -4.32
CA ALA A 149 -15.78 5.20 -5.33
C ALA A 149 -16.08 5.82 -6.70
N VAL A 150 -15.53 5.20 -7.74
CA VAL A 150 -15.78 5.62 -9.12
C VAL A 150 -17.21 5.26 -9.50
N GLN A 151 -17.95 6.23 -10.03
CA GLN A 151 -19.32 6.01 -10.45
C GLN A 151 -19.36 5.33 -11.84
N PRO A 152 -20.36 4.48 -12.11
CA PRO A 152 -20.54 3.88 -13.42
C PRO A 152 -20.57 4.93 -14.54
N GLY A 153 -19.80 4.71 -15.59
CA GLY A 153 -19.71 5.63 -16.74
C GLY A 153 -18.83 6.86 -16.54
N THR A 154 -18.14 6.96 -15.41
CA THR A 154 -17.15 8.01 -15.16
C THR A 154 -15.72 7.46 -15.23
N ALA A 155 -14.78 8.27 -15.69
CA ALA A 155 -13.37 7.91 -15.59
C ALA A 155 -12.86 8.08 -14.18
N ALA A 156 -12.04 7.11 -13.72
CA ALA A 156 -11.37 7.24 -12.42
C ALA A 156 -10.30 8.34 -12.45
N THR A 157 -10.18 9.08 -11.36
CA THR A 157 -8.99 9.88 -11.09
C THR A 157 -7.89 8.91 -10.63
N LYS A 158 -6.80 8.85 -11.39
CA LYS A 158 -5.62 8.04 -11.10
C LYS A 158 -4.59 8.85 -10.33
N SER A 159 -3.57 8.19 -9.79
CA SER A 159 -2.43 8.85 -9.15
C SER A 159 -1.69 9.79 -10.13
N THR A 160 -0.83 10.64 -9.60
CA THR A 160 0.30 11.18 -10.36
C THR A 160 1.16 10.02 -10.89
N ALA A 161 1.83 10.20 -12.01
CA ALA A 161 2.74 9.19 -12.55
C ALA A 161 3.87 8.88 -11.53
N LEU A 162 4.07 7.60 -11.23
CA LEU A 162 5.20 7.16 -10.42
C LEU A 162 6.52 7.47 -11.14
N THR A 163 7.61 7.55 -10.38
CA THR A 163 8.94 7.75 -10.93
C THR A 163 9.27 6.66 -11.94
N ASN A 164 9.85 7.01 -13.08
CA ASN A 164 10.23 6.07 -14.11
C ASN A 164 11.43 5.21 -13.69
N ASP A 165 11.49 3.98 -14.20
CA ASP A 165 12.63 3.08 -14.02
C ASP A 165 12.94 2.78 -12.53
N ILE A 166 11.87 2.55 -11.78
CA ILE A 166 11.93 2.16 -10.37
C ILE A 166 11.37 0.75 -10.20
N ASP A 167 12.20 -0.16 -9.75
CA ASP A 167 11.77 -1.49 -9.34
C ASP A 167 11.17 -1.45 -7.92
N LEU A 168 9.97 -1.98 -7.80
CA LEU A 168 9.24 -2.04 -6.53
C LEU A 168 9.18 -3.49 -6.01
N ILE A 169 9.05 -3.64 -4.71
CA ILE A 169 8.98 -4.92 -4.00
C ILE A 169 7.58 -5.10 -3.45
N PRO A 170 6.90 -6.26 -3.71
CA PRO A 170 5.67 -6.60 -3.00
C PRO A 170 5.92 -6.71 -1.49
N TYR A 171 5.06 -6.07 -0.71
CA TYR A 171 5.31 -5.88 0.70
C TYR A 171 4.01 -5.84 1.50
N ASN A 172 3.75 -6.86 2.29
CA ASN A 172 2.65 -6.87 3.24
C ASN A 172 3.21 -6.97 4.65
N GLY A 173 2.72 -6.18 5.57
CA GLY A 173 3.24 -6.21 6.93
C GLY A 173 2.27 -5.64 7.95
N ILE A 174 2.63 -5.91 9.19
CA ILE A 174 1.95 -5.42 10.38
C ILE A 174 2.99 -5.03 11.42
N GLU A 175 2.74 -3.93 12.10
CA GLU A 175 3.50 -3.44 13.25
C GLU A 175 2.57 -3.32 14.46
N ALA A 176 3.05 -3.72 15.63
CA ALA A 176 2.37 -3.50 16.89
C ALA A 176 2.71 -2.10 17.43
N ASN A 177 1.70 -1.27 17.68
CA ASN A 177 1.86 0.09 18.23
C ASN A 177 1.74 0.13 19.78
N ALA A 178 1.58 -1.02 20.41
CA ALA A 178 1.61 -1.20 21.85
C ALA A 178 2.13 -2.60 22.18
N GLY A 179 2.55 -2.86 23.40
CA GLY A 179 3.21 -4.10 23.78
C GLY A 179 2.38 -5.41 23.70
N ALA A 180 1.40 -5.48 22.82
CA ALA A 180 0.61 -6.66 22.50
C ALA A 180 1.06 -7.26 21.17
N ALA A 181 0.83 -8.57 20.99
CA ALA A 181 1.07 -9.23 19.71
C ALA A 181 -0.14 -9.02 18.80
N GLU A 182 0.10 -8.45 17.62
CA GLU A 182 -0.91 -8.24 16.61
C GLU A 182 -0.79 -9.28 15.48
N ALA A 183 -1.85 -9.49 14.72
CA ALA A 183 -1.90 -10.50 13.67
C ALA A 183 -2.51 -9.96 12.38
N LEU A 184 -1.88 -10.33 11.27
CA LEU A 184 -2.36 -10.11 9.91
C LEU A 184 -2.51 -11.45 9.21
N ASN A 185 -3.72 -11.82 8.83
CA ASN A 185 -3.96 -12.98 7.99
C ASN A 185 -3.85 -12.57 6.53
N THR A 186 -2.82 -13.05 5.85
CA THR A 186 -2.65 -12.90 4.40
C THR A 186 -3.09 -14.21 3.73
N HIS A 187 -4.15 -14.16 2.91
CA HIS A 187 -4.66 -15.35 2.23
C HIS A 187 -3.86 -15.66 0.97
N TYR A 188 -3.47 -14.62 0.22
CA TYR A 188 -2.59 -14.71 -0.93
C TYR A 188 -1.98 -13.35 -1.27
N VAL A 189 -0.90 -13.38 -2.05
CA VAL A 189 -0.36 -12.23 -2.79
C VAL A 189 -0.16 -12.69 -4.22
N CYS A 190 -0.67 -11.91 -5.18
CA CYS A 190 -0.51 -12.17 -6.60
C CYS A 190 0.08 -10.93 -7.27
N MET A 191 0.98 -11.16 -8.22
CA MET A 191 1.61 -10.10 -8.96
C MET A 191 1.89 -10.52 -10.38
N SER A 192 1.66 -9.63 -11.33
CA SER A 192 1.98 -9.80 -12.73
C SER A 192 2.46 -8.50 -13.36
N ARG A 193 3.15 -8.59 -14.48
CA ARG A 193 3.64 -7.45 -15.25
C ARG A 193 3.67 -7.77 -16.73
N ASN A 194 3.72 -6.73 -17.55
CA ASN A 194 4.09 -6.89 -18.95
C ASN A 194 5.60 -6.97 -19.07
N VAL A 195 6.07 -7.85 -19.95
CA VAL A 195 7.49 -7.94 -20.34
C VAL A 195 7.57 -7.40 -21.74
N TYR A 196 8.22 -6.27 -21.88
CA TYR A 196 8.54 -5.70 -23.19
C TYR A 196 9.88 -6.28 -23.64
N GLU A 197 9.91 -6.94 -24.83
CA GLU A 197 11.12 -7.41 -25.47
C GLU A 197 11.82 -6.27 -26.25
#